data_b93cfb6c1618617b7ee25268b787de54
#
_entry.id   b93cfb6c1618617b7ee25268b787de54
#
_cell.length_a   1.000
_cell.length_b   1.000
_cell.length_c   1.000
_cell.angle_alpha   90.00
_cell.angle_beta   90.00
_cell.angle_gamma   90.00
#
_symmetry.space_group_name_H-M   'P 1'
#
loop_
_entity.id
_entity.type
_entity.pdbx_description
1 polymer ?
#
loop_
_entity_poly.entity_id
_entity_poly.type
_entity_poly.pdbx_seq_one_letter_code
_entity_poly.pdbx_strand_id
1 'polypeptide(L)'
;MGYWSVYFITKLGLFYSGFIGFHWLPNLAFAITLVLPLASTRYRLIRTVLAMPVGLTLLYHDSWLPPISRILSQKDALTGFGNEYLLELLGRFVNLWILAALGLLLVVYLLLRRRLRFATLAFLGILSAPIASLQGANVAQIVSSRPALVDGNVAISQIKQEPTAQLEAFYAAEQGKRVGFPSIADSTAPFDVVFLHVCSLSWDDMDYVGESNVTLLNRFDVVFRRFNTAASYSGPGVLRLFHSNCGQLPHRKLYEVEASQCNLFRNFEAAGFEVRGLLNHDGHFDQFTDMVQKSSGLGVKLDDNRFAPVMMHSFDNTPIYEDFPLLSEWWARQPPSVRPRALYY
;
A
#
# COMPACT_ATOMS: atom_id res chain seq x y z
N MET A 1 -10.70 22.84 -29.63
CA MET A 1 -10.08 22.37 -28.36
C MET A 1 -9.63 23.52 -27.45
N GLY A 2 -8.96 24.57 -27.96
CA GLY A 2 -8.50 25.68 -27.11
C GLY A 2 -7.60 25.21 -25.97
N TYR A 3 -7.86 25.69 -24.75
CA TYR A 3 -7.06 25.34 -23.56
C TYR A 3 -7.04 23.84 -23.20
N TRP A 4 -8.01 23.07 -23.68
CA TRP A 4 -8.01 21.61 -23.50
C TRP A 4 -6.86 20.91 -24.24
N SER A 5 -6.24 21.56 -25.22
CA SER A 5 -5.02 21.04 -25.83
C SER A 5 -3.87 20.96 -24.83
N VAL A 6 -3.77 21.94 -23.91
CA VAL A 6 -2.75 21.92 -22.83
C VAL A 6 -3.01 20.75 -21.88
N TYR A 7 -4.28 20.51 -21.51
CA TYR A 7 -4.67 19.35 -20.68
C TYR A 7 -4.17 18.02 -21.29
N PHE A 8 -4.46 17.78 -22.59
CA PHE A 8 -4.03 16.53 -23.23
C PHE A 8 -2.52 16.44 -23.38
N ILE A 9 -1.84 17.53 -23.72
CA ILE A 9 -0.37 17.54 -23.85
C ILE A 9 0.29 17.26 -22.49
N THR A 10 -0.19 17.91 -21.42
CA THR A 10 0.28 17.62 -20.05
C THR A 10 0.06 16.16 -19.67
N LYS A 11 -1.15 15.65 -19.94
CA LYS A 11 -1.51 14.26 -19.61
C LYS A 11 -0.68 13.25 -20.40
N LEU A 12 -0.40 13.50 -21.67
CA LEU A 12 0.50 12.69 -22.48
C LEU A 12 1.94 12.78 -21.98
N GLY A 13 2.39 13.97 -21.58
CA GLY A 13 3.72 14.14 -20.96
C GLY A 13 3.86 13.30 -19.71
N LEU A 14 2.87 13.32 -18.81
CA LEU A 14 2.84 12.49 -17.60
C LEU A 14 2.81 10.98 -17.92
N PHE A 15 2.06 10.58 -18.95
CA PHE A 15 2.00 9.19 -19.41
C PHE A 15 3.35 8.72 -19.94
N TYR A 16 3.99 9.46 -20.85
CA TYR A 16 5.31 9.10 -21.40
C TYR A 16 6.43 9.16 -20.38
N SER A 17 6.26 9.94 -19.31
CA SER A 17 7.17 9.96 -18.16
C SER A 17 6.87 8.88 -17.11
N GLY A 18 5.85 8.04 -17.30
CA GLY A 18 5.51 6.93 -16.42
C GLY A 18 4.79 7.32 -15.13
N PHE A 19 4.29 8.55 -15.01
CA PHE A 19 3.58 9.01 -13.80
C PHE A 19 2.11 8.62 -13.74
N ILE A 20 1.46 8.36 -14.89
CA ILE A 20 0.05 7.95 -14.98
C ILE A 20 -0.15 6.91 -16.07
N GLY A 21 -1.24 6.14 -15.99
CA GLY A 21 -1.75 5.36 -17.11
C GLY A 21 -2.42 6.24 -18.17
N PHE A 22 -2.79 5.67 -19.30
CA PHE A 22 -3.50 6.40 -20.36
C PHE A 22 -4.49 5.50 -21.10
N HIS A 23 -5.76 5.64 -20.78
CA HIS A 23 -6.83 4.93 -21.49
C HIS A 23 -7.18 5.71 -22.77
N TRP A 24 -6.54 5.35 -23.86
CA TRP A 24 -6.60 6.11 -25.11
C TRP A 24 -8.00 6.28 -25.69
N LEU A 25 -8.87 5.26 -25.63
CA LEU A 25 -10.25 5.32 -26.18
C LEU A 25 -11.12 6.37 -25.49
N PRO A 26 -11.30 6.40 -24.17
CA PRO A 26 -12.04 7.45 -23.48
C PRO A 26 -11.45 8.85 -23.71
N ASN A 27 -10.13 8.97 -23.72
CA ASN A 27 -9.44 10.24 -23.97
C ASN A 27 -9.65 10.71 -25.41
N LEU A 28 -9.64 9.81 -26.40
CA LEU A 28 -9.95 10.14 -27.79
C LEU A 28 -11.40 10.58 -27.94
N ALA A 29 -12.35 9.84 -27.36
CA ALA A 29 -13.76 10.20 -27.39
C ALA A 29 -13.99 11.59 -26.80
N PHE A 30 -13.37 11.90 -25.67
CA PHE A 30 -13.43 13.22 -25.06
C PHE A 30 -12.81 14.30 -25.95
N ALA A 31 -11.64 14.05 -26.55
CA ALA A 31 -11.02 14.96 -27.49
C ALA A 31 -11.90 15.26 -28.71
N ILE A 32 -12.57 14.24 -29.27
CA ILE A 32 -13.51 14.39 -30.38
C ILE A 32 -14.70 15.28 -29.99
N THR A 33 -15.33 15.02 -28.84
CA THR A 33 -16.45 15.83 -28.35
C THR A 33 -16.10 17.31 -28.19
N LEU A 34 -14.86 17.62 -27.81
CA LEU A 34 -14.36 18.99 -27.65
C LEU A 34 -14.13 19.71 -28.98
N VAL A 35 -13.92 18.98 -30.07
CA VAL A 35 -13.67 19.55 -31.42
C VAL A 35 -14.94 19.65 -32.24
N LEU A 36 -15.97 18.86 -31.94
CA LEU A 36 -17.24 18.88 -32.71
C LEU A 36 -17.80 20.30 -32.83
N PRO A 37 -18.10 20.76 -34.07
CA PRO A 37 -18.71 22.06 -34.27
C PRO A 37 -20.17 22.04 -33.80
N LEU A 38 -20.51 22.89 -32.82
CA LEU A 38 -21.86 23.06 -32.29
C LEU A 38 -22.40 24.40 -32.77
N ALA A 39 -23.53 24.39 -33.46
CA ALA A 39 -24.14 25.59 -34.02
C ALA A 39 -24.71 26.53 -32.95
N SER A 40 -25.30 25.97 -31.88
CA SER A 40 -25.94 26.75 -30.81
C SER A 40 -24.96 27.15 -29.70
N THR A 41 -25.04 28.41 -29.28
CA THR A 41 -24.28 28.95 -28.15
C THR A 41 -24.62 28.22 -26.85
N ARG A 42 -25.88 27.82 -26.64
CA ARG A 42 -26.30 27.06 -25.45
C ARG A 42 -25.60 25.70 -25.36
N TYR A 43 -25.53 24.95 -26.45
CA TYR A 43 -24.84 23.65 -26.47
C TYR A 43 -23.32 23.79 -26.28
N ARG A 44 -22.71 24.90 -26.78
CA ARG A 44 -21.30 25.21 -26.52
C ARG A 44 -21.02 25.46 -25.03
N LEU A 45 -21.94 26.21 -24.37
CA LEU A 45 -21.82 26.45 -22.94
C LEU A 45 -21.95 25.15 -22.11
N ILE A 46 -23.00 24.35 -22.41
CA ILE A 46 -23.21 23.05 -21.73
C ILE A 46 -21.98 22.16 -21.89
N ARG A 47 -21.45 22.04 -23.12
CA ARG A 47 -20.20 21.29 -23.35
C ARG A 47 -19.03 21.78 -22.50
N THR A 48 -18.85 23.09 -22.42
CA THR A 48 -17.75 23.68 -21.65
C THR A 48 -17.88 23.37 -20.16
N VAL A 49 -19.10 23.44 -19.61
CA VAL A 49 -19.39 23.13 -18.21
C VAL A 49 -19.19 21.64 -17.94
N LEU A 50 -19.72 20.75 -18.82
CA LEU A 50 -19.57 19.31 -18.66
C LEU A 50 -18.15 18.80 -18.92
N ALA A 51 -17.36 19.51 -19.72
CA ALA A 51 -15.99 19.13 -20.00
C ALA A 51 -15.10 19.12 -18.74
N MET A 52 -15.37 20.01 -17.77
CA MET A 52 -14.58 20.07 -16.53
C MET A 52 -14.70 18.78 -15.70
N PRO A 53 -15.90 18.35 -15.27
CA PRO A 53 -16.01 17.10 -14.51
C PRO A 53 -15.57 15.88 -15.32
N VAL A 54 -15.84 15.82 -16.62
CA VAL A 54 -15.38 14.72 -17.48
C VAL A 54 -13.86 14.67 -17.54
N GLY A 55 -13.19 15.82 -17.74
CA GLY A 55 -11.73 15.89 -17.77
C GLY A 55 -11.09 15.48 -16.45
N LEU A 56 -11.66 15.93 -15.31
CA LEU A 56 -11.21 15.53 -13.97
C LEU A 56 -11.41 14.03 -13.72
N THR A 57 -12.56 13.48 -14.10
CA THR A 57 -12.84 12.04 -13.97
C THR A 57 -11.86 11.21 -14.80
N LEU A 58 -11.57 11.62 -16.04
CA LEU A 58 -10.59 10.95 -16.89
C LEU A 58 -9.17 11.06 -16.35
N LEU A 59 -8.80 12.20 -15.75
CA LEU A 59 -7.49 12.36 -15.11
C LEU A 59 -7.36 11.45 -13.89
N TYR A 60 -8.42 11.41 -13.07
CA TYR A 60 -8.47 10.52 -11.91
C TYR A 60 -8.42 9.03 -12.32
N HIS A 61 -9.19 8.64 -13.33
CA HIS A 61 -9.22 7.27 -13.85
C HIS A 61 -7.88 6.82 -14.43
N ASP A 62 -7.11 7.73 -15.05
CA ASP A 62 -5.79 7.45 -15.58
C ASP A 62 -4.66 7.61 -14.54
N SER A 63 -4.94 8.20 -13.38
CA SER A 63 -4.00 8.29 -12.26
C SER A 63 -4.00 6.97 -11.45
N TRP A 64 -2.91 6.73 -10.72
CA TRP A 64 -2.81 5.60 -9.79
C TRP A 64 -3.33 5.94 -8.39
N LEU A 65 -4.19 6.92 -8.29
CA LEU A 65 -4.82 7.28 -7.03
C LEU A 65 -5.74 6.15 -6.53
N PRO A 66 -5.85 5.94 -5.22
CA PRO A 66 -6.74 4.95 -4.66
C PRO A 66 -8.21 5.26 -4.98
N PRO A 67 -9.09 4.25 -5.02
CA PRO A 67 -10.50 4.46 -5.33
C PRO A 67 -11.16 5.43 -4.34
N ILE A 68 -12.08 6.27 -4.83
CA ILE A 68 -12.77 7.30 -4.03
C ILE A 68 -13.45 6.70 -2.79
N SER A 69 -13.97 5.47 -2.90
CA SER A 69 -14.55 4.74 -1.77
C SER A 69 -13.56 4.60 -0.59
N ARG A 70 -12.27 4.41 -0.88
CA ARG A 70 -11.22 4.31 0.15
C ARG A 70 -10.94 5.67 0.79
N ILE A 71 -10.94 6.75 0.00
CA ILE A 71 -10.78 8.11 0.52
C ILE A 71 -11.97 8.47 1.42
N LEU A 72 -13.19 8.11 0.99
CA LEU A 72 -14.41 8.37 1.76
C LEU A 72 -14.52 7.53 3.05
N SER A 73 -13.99 6.32 3.06
CA SER A 73 -13.95 5.49 4.28
C SER A 73 -13.00 6.04 5.34
N GLN A 74 -12.02 6.86 4.94
CA GLN A 74 -11.04 7.50 5.83
C GLN A 74 -11.39 8.97 6.15
N LYS A 75 -12.61 9.42 5.86
CA LYS A 75 -13.02 10.83 6.08
C LYS A 75 -12.83 11.29 7.53
N ASP A 76 -13.08 10.39 8.49
CA ASP A 76 -12.99 10.70 9.91
C ASP A 76 -11.52 10.92 10.33
N ALA A 77 -10.59 10.16 9.75
CA ALA A 77 -9.14 10.40 9.90
C ALA A 77 -8.73 11.75 9.30
N LEU A 78 -9.25 12.10 8.11
CA LEU A 78 -8.95 13.39 7.47
C LEU A 78 -9.44 14.59 8.30
N THR A 79 -10.53 14.45 9.04
CA THR A 79 -11.04 15.51 9.93
C THR A 79 -10.27 15.63 11.26
N GLY A 80 -9.56 14.57 11.65
CA GLY A 80 -8.68 14.53 12.82
C GLY A 80 -7.31 15.16 12.60
N PHE A 81 -6.92 15.41 11.33
CA PHE A 81 -5.61 15.99 11.04
C PHE A 81 -5.51 17.44 11.52
N GLY A 82 -4.43 17.76 12.23
CA GLY A 82 -4.07 19.14 12.55
C GLY A 82 -3.79 19.95 11.28
N ASN A 83 -4.11 21.26 11.31
CA ASN A 83 -3.87 22.17 10.17
C ASN A 83 -2.39 22.19 9.73
N GLU A 84 -1.47 22.08 10.67
CA GLU A 84 -0.03 22.02 10.39
C GLU A 84 0.36 20.79 9.58
N TYR A 85 -0.20 19.62 9.94
CA TYR A 85 0.01 18.39 9.19
C TYR A 85 -0.60 18.44 7.80
N LEU A 86 -1.79 19.02 7.64
CA LEU A 86 -2.41 19.22 6.32
C LEU A 86 -1.56 20.11 5.42
N LEU A 87 -0.96 21.16 5.97
CA LEU A 87 -0.05 22.05 5.23
C LEU A 87 1.26 21.32 4.84
N GLU A 88 1.82 20.54 5.74
CA GLU A 88 3.00 19.72 5.45
C GLU A 88 2.68 18.68 4.37
N LEU A 89 1.54 18.00 4.49
CA LEU A 89 1.08 17.02 3.51
C LEU A 89 0.88 17.67 2.13
N LEU A 90 0.22 18.81 2.07
CA LEU A 90 0.09 19.59 0.83
C LEU A 90 1.47 19.97 0.26
N GLY A 91 2.42 20.38 1.09
CA GLY A 91 3.78 20.70 0.68
C GLY A 91 4.53 19.51 0.07
N ARG A 92 4.28 18.30 0.56
CA ARG A 92 4.86 17.07 0.01
C ARG A 92 4.26 16.69 -1.35
N PHE A 93 2.97 16.95 -1.56
CA PHE A 93 2.30 16.68 -2.84
C PHE A 93 2.53 17.77 -3.89
N VAL A 94 2.77 19.00 -3.46
CA VAL A 94 2.98 20.14 -4.38
C VAL A 94 4.45 20.26 -4.75
N ASN A 95 4.82 19.63 -5.85
CA ASN A 95 6.16 19.80 -6.40
C ASN A 95 6.25 21.14 -7.18
N LEU A 96 6.99 22.10 -6.63
CA LEU A 96 7.18 23.44 -7.24
C LEU A 96 7.76 23.37 -8.66
N TRP A 97 8.60 22.38 -8.96
CA TRP A 97 9.15 22.20 -10.31
C TRP A 97 8.09 21.76 -11.31
N ILE A 98 7.13 20.93 -10.89
CA ILE A 98 5.98 20.55 -11.73
C ILE A 98 5.09 21.75 -11.98
N LEU A 99 4.82 22.57 -10.96
CA LEU A 99 4.05 23.81 -11.12
C LEU A 99 4.76 24.79 -12.06
N ALA A 100 6.06 24.97 -11.93
CA ALA A 100 6.85 25.81 -12.81
C ALA A 100 6.83 25.28 -14.26
N ALA A 101 6.96 23.95 -14.45
CA ALA A 101 6.86 23.32 -15.76
C ALA A 101 5.46 23.51 -16.40
N LEU A 102 4.39 23.38 -15.63
CA LEU A 102 3.02 23.64 -16.08
C LEU A 102 2.83 25.12 -16.45
N GLY A 103 3.35 26.04 -15.66
CA GLY A 103 3.35 27.47 -15.93
C GLY A 103 4.10 27.78 -17.23
N LEU A 104 5.29 27.23 -17.40
CA LEU A 104 6.09 27.36 -18.63
C LEU A 104 5.34 26.82 -19.84
N LEU A 105 4.75 25.63 -19.72
CA LEU A 105 3.94 25.03 -20.80
C LEU A 105 2.77 25.93 -21.20
N LEU A 106 2.09 26.53 -20.22
CA LEU A 106 1.00 27.47 -20.48
C LEU A 106 1.52 28.72 -21.21
N VAL A 107 2.66 29.28 -20.81
CA VAL A 107 3.28 30.42 -21.47
C VAL A 107 3.64 30.07 -22.92
N VAL A 108 4.32 28.94 -23.13
CA VAL A 108 4.68 28.44 -24.47
C VAL A 108 3.42 28.26 -25.34
N TYR A 109 2.35 27.67 -24.77
CA TYR A 109 1.07 27.54 -25.44
C TYR A 109 0.50 28.91 -25.87
N LEU A 110 0.48 29.90 -24.96
CA LEU A 110 -0.07 31.23 -25.24
C LEU A 110 0.73 31.95 -26.35
N LEU A 111 2.04 31.80 -26.36
CA LEU A 111 2.91 32.41 -27.37
C LEU A 111 2.77 31.73 -28.74
N LEU A 112 2.69 30.40 -28.76
CA LEU A 112 2.70 29.63 -30.00
C LEU A 112 1.33 29.24 -30.55
N ARG A 113 0.23 29.46 -29.80
CA ARG A 113 -1.15 29.05 -30.19
C ARG A 113 -1.63 29.60 -31.55
N ARG A 114 -1.03 30.70 -31.99
CA ARG A 114 -1.34 31.31 -33.30
C ARG A 114 -0.55 30.67 -34.44
N ARG A 115 0.60 30.03 -34.15
CA ARG A 115 1.48 29.43 -35.12
C ARG A 115 1.40 27.91 -35.18
N LEU A 116 1.14 27.26 -34.06
CA LEU A 116 1.07 25.80 -33.94
C LEU A 116 -0.37 25.34 -33.71
N ARG A 117 -0.74 24.23 -34.37
CA ARG A 117 -2.02 23.56 -34.18
C ARG A 117 -1.93 22.55 -33.04
N PHE A 118 -1.93 23.03 -31.80
CA PHE A 118 -1.84 22.18 -30.60
C PHE A 118 -2.89 21.08 -30.51
N ALA A 119 -4.08 21.30 -31.08
CA ALA A 119 -5.11 20.27 -31.17
C ALA A 119 -4.64 19.07 -32.00
N THR A 120 -3.98 19.30 -33.13
CA THR A 120 -3.44 18.23 -33.97
C THR A 120 -2.35 17.46 -33.25
N LEU A 121 -1.46 18.15 -32.52
CA LEU A 121 -0.42 17.51 -31.70
C LEU A 121 -1.04 16.63 -30.59
N ALA A 122 -2.08 17.13 -29.93
CA ALA A 122 -2.81 16.35 -28.92
C ALA A 122 -3.43 15.08 -29.51
N PHE A 123 -4.11 15.18 -30.69
CA PHE A 123 -4.67 14.01 -31.35
C PHE A 123 -3.61 12.99 -31.76
N LEU A 124 -2.50 13.44 -32.35
CA LEU A 124 -1.39 12.55 -32.71
C LEU A 124 -0.80 11.85 -31.48
N GLY A 125 -0.65 12.58 -30.37
CA GLY A 125 -0.18 12.01 -29.11
C GLY A 125 -1.16 10.99 -28.53
N ILE A 126 -2.47 11.24 -28.57
CA ILE A 126 -3.49 10.27 -28.13
C ILE A 126 -3.45 9.00 -28.97
N LEU A 127 -3.30 9.13 -30.30
CA LEU A 127 -3.24 7.99 -31.21
C LEU A 127 -1.90 7.22 -31.12
N SER A 128 -0.81 7.84 -30.66
CA SER A 128 0.46 7.14 -30.42
C SER A 128 0.49 6.37 -29.10
N ALA A 129 -0.37 6.70 -28.14
CA ALA A 129 -0.40 6.03 -26.81
C ALA A 129 -0.60 4.50 -26.88
N PRO A 130 -1.49 3.93 -27.70
CA PRO A 130 -1.61 2.46 -27.79
C PRO A 130 -0.35 1.80 -28.35
N ILE A 131 0.40 2.47 -29.24
CA ILE A 131 1.67 1.96 -29.79
C ILE A 131 2.73 1.93 -28.70
N ALA A 132 2.82 2.98 -27.89
CA ALA A 132 3.75 3.07 -26.76
C ALA A 132 3.45 2.01 -25.67
N SER A 133 2.17 1.75 -25.39
CA SER A 133 1.77 0.72 -24.43
C SER A 133 2.14 -0.70 -24.91
N LEU A 134 2.05 -0.99 -26.20
CA LEU A 134 2.49 -2.25 -26.78
C LEU A 134 4.02 -2.40 -26.72
N GLN A 135 4.78 -1.34 -26.91
CA GLN A 135 6.24 -1.36 -26.81
C GLN A 135 6.69 -1.51 -25.34
N GLY A 136 6.02 -0.86 -24.39
CA GLY A 136 6.27 -1.03 -22.96
C GLY A 136 6.01 -2.46 -22.48
N ALA A 137 4.99 -3.14 -22.99
CA ALA A 137 4.73 -4.54 -22.70
C ALA A 137 5.87 -5.44 -23.23
N ASN A 138 6.43 -5.16 -24.41
CA ASN A 138 7.56 -5.91 -24.95
C ASN A 138 8.85 -5.69 -24.15
N VAL A 139 9.10 -4.46 -23.65
CA VAL A 139 10.27 -4.17 -22.78
C VAL A 139 10.14 -4.83 -21.43
N ALA A 140 8.93 -4.85 -20.83
CA ALA A 140 8.67 -5.56 -19.58
C ALA A 140 8.89 -7.08 -19.75
N GLN A 141 8.53 -7.66 -20.89
CA GLN A 141 8.86 -9.04 -21.20
C GLN A 141 10.37 -9.29 -21.34
N ILE A 142 11.13 -8.38 -21.92
CA ILE A 142 12.59 -8.50 -22.08
C ILE A 142 13.32 -8.32 -20.74
N VAL A 143 12.81 -7.45 -19.83
CA VAL A 143 13.41 -7.25 -18.51
C VAL A 143 13.07 -8.41 -17.57
N SER A 144 11.89 -9.01 -17.68
CA SER A 144 11.52 -10.22 -16.91
C SER A 144 12.22 -11.49 -17.45
N SER A 145 12.81 -11.46 -18.63
CA SER A 145 13.59 -12.57 -19.21
C SER A 145 15.10 -12.52 -18.90
N ARG A 146 15.58 -11.62 -18.03
CA ARG A 146 16.93 -11.76 -17.47
C ARG A 146 16.94 -12.95 -16.49
N PRO A 147 17.67 -14.03 -16.81
CA PRO A 147 17.78 -15.14 -15.89
C PRO A 147 18.53 -14.67 -14.64
N ALA A 148 17.88 -14.74 -13.48
CA ALA A 148 18.62 -14.82 -12.24
C ALA A 148 19.53 -16.06 -12.36
N LEU A 149 20.83 -15.85 -12.17
CA LEU A 149 21.80 -16.95 -12.11
C LEU A 149 21.44 -17.82 -10.90
N VAL A 150 20.63 -18.84 -11.14
CA VAL A 150 20.41 -19.96 -10.23
C VAL A 150 21.02 -21.18 -10.93
N ASP A 151 22.15 -21.60 -10.40
CA ASP A 151 22.74 -22.92 -10.75
C ASP A 151 21.71 -24.02 -10.48
N GLY A 152 21.53 -24.87 -11.48
CA GLY A 152 20.83 -26.12 -11.32
C GLY A 152 19.75 -26.37 -12.37
N ASN A 153 20.05 -27.27 -13.32
CA ASN A 153 19.20 -27.85 -14.33
C ASN A 153 17.73 -28.06 -13.94
N VAL A 154 16.91 -27.04 -14.05
CA VAL A 154 15.45 -27.17 -14.10
C VAL A 154 15.02 -26.72 -15.50
N ALA A 155 14.43 -27.65 -16.22
CA ALA A 155 14.03 -27.50 -17.61
C ALA A 155 13.16 -26.22 -17.81
N ILE A 156 13.65 -25.31 -18.65
CA ILE A 156 13.02 -24.01 -19.04
C ILE A 156 11.74 -24.22 -19.90
N SER A 157 11.14 -25.38 -19.90
CA SER A 157 9.99 -25.71 -20.75
C SER A 157 8.60 -25.42 -20.15
N GLN A 158 8.50 -24.81 -18.97
CA GLN A 158 7.18 -24.55 -18.33
C GLN A 158 6.79 -23.10 -18.09
N ILE A 159 7.48 -22.12 -18.66
CA ILE A 159 7.16 -20.71 -18.45
C ILE A 159 6.32 -20.17 -19.62
N LYS A 160 5.12 -20.70 -19.80
CA LYS A 160 4.08 -20.14 -20.68
C LYS A 160 2.68 -20.15 -20.05
N GLN A 161 2.59 -20.22 -18.73
CA GLN A 161 1.30 -20.01 -18.08
C GLN A 161 1.09 -18.51 -17.87
N GLU A 162 -0.09 -18.04 -18.23
CA GLU A 162 -0.56 -16.69 -17.90
C GLU A 162 -0.31 -16.41 -16.40
N PRO A 163 0.18 -15.22 -15.99
CA PRO A 163 0.44 -14.91 -14.58
C PRO A 163 -0.76 -15.15 -13.67
N THR A 164 -1.98 -14.95 -14.17
CA THR A 164 -3.22 -15.24 -13.46
C THR A 164 -3.38 -16.72 -13.15
N ALA A 165 -3.09 -17.62 -14.11
CA ALA A 165 -3.18 -19.06 -13.89
C ALA A 165 -2.13 -19.55 -12.89
N GLN A 166 -0.93 -18.95 -12.88
CA GLN A 166 0.10 -19.25 -11.87
C GLN A 166 -0.34 -18.83 -10.47
N LEU A 167 -0.97 -17.66 -10.35
CA LEU A 167 -1.49 -17.15 -9.09
C LEU A 167 -2.66 -18.01 -8.57
N GLU A 168 -3.56 -18.43 -9.44
CA GLU A 168 -4.66 -19.35 -9.10
C GLU A 168 -4.14 -20.69 -8.63
N ALA A 169 -3.15 -21.27 -9.34
CA ALA A 169 -2.51 -22.52 -8.96
C ALA A 169 -1.79 -22.39 -7.60
N PHE A 170 -1.12 -21.26 -7.33
CA PHE A 170 -0.53 -20.96 -6.03
C PHE A 170 -1.57 -20.98 -4.93
N TYR A 171 -2.67 -20.22 -5.06
CA TYR A 171 -3.70 -20.19 -4.03
C TYR A 171 -4.40 -21.54 -3.85
N ALA A 172 -4.59 -22.30 -4.91
CA ALA A 172 -5.12 -23.66 -4.82
C ALA A 172 -4.19 -24.58 -4.00
N ALA A 173 -2.88 -24.46 -4.20
CA ALA A 173 -1.89 -25.22 -3.42
C ALA A 173 -1.83 -24.78 -1.95
N GLU A 174 -2.11 -23.50 -1.67
CA GLU A 174 -2.13 -22.95 -0.30
C GLU A 174 -3.36 -23.40 0.51
N GLN A 175 -4.51 -23.63 -0.11
CA GLN A 175 -5.79 -23.94 0.57
C GLN A 175 -5.73 -25.12 1.56
N GLY A 176 -4.89 -26.12 1.26
CA GLY A 176 -4.74 -27.31 2.10
C GLY A 176 -3.71 -27.21 3.21
N LYS A 177 -2.90 -26.15 3.22
CA LYS A 177 -1.79 -26.02 4.18
C LYS A 177 -2.31 -25.67 5.57
N ARG A 178 -1.85 -26.41 6.59
CA ARG A 178 -2.16 -26.20 8.00
C ARG A 178 -0.92 -26.53 8.83
N VAL A 179 -0.66 -25.71 9.86
CA VAL A 179 0.37 -25.93 10.85
C VAL A 179 -0.27 -25.90 12.22
N GLY A 180 -0.20 -27.00 12.95
CA GLY A 180 -0.62 -27.06 14.37
C GLY A 180 0.58 -26.99 15.29
N PHE A 181 0.36 -26.49 16.52
CA PHE A 181 1.39 -26.47 17.53
C PHE A 181 1.22 -27.67 18.48
N PRO A 182 2.32 -28.33 18.89
CA PRO A 182 2.27 -29.34 19.95
C PRO A 182 1.90 -28.69 21.29
N SER A 183 1.35 -29.47 22.21
CA SER A 183 1.08 -29.01 23.57
C SER A 183 2.39 -28.71 24.30
N ILE A 184 2.47 -27.57 25.00
CA ILE A 184 3.64 -27.25 25.85
C ILE A 184 3.69 -28.10 27.12
N ALA A 185 2.58 -28.77 27.52
CA ALA A 185 2.60 -29.72 28.62
C ALA A 185 3.64 -30.86 28.42
N ASP A 186 3.99 -31.12 27.16
CA ASP A 186 4.99 -32.12 26.79
C ASP A 186 6.42 -31.52 26.73
N SER A 187 6.57 -30.20 26.99
CA SER A 187 7.87 -29.50 26.94
C SER A 187 8.57 -29.53 28.28
N THR A 188 9.85 -29.91 28.28
CA THR A 188 10.71 -29.91 29.45
C THR A 188 11.29 -28.54 29.80
N ALA A 189 11.19 -27.56 28.88
CA ALA A 189 11.70 -26.20 29.03
C ALA A 189 10.72 -25.18 28.42
N PRO A 190 9.70 -24.73 29.20
CA PRO A 190 8.76 -23.71 28.72
C PRO A 190 9.50 -22.36 28.51
N PHE A 191 9.15 -21.65 27.44
CA PHE A 191 9.70 -20.36 27.08
C PHE A 191 8.60 -19.40 26.64
N ASP A 192 8.79 -18.12 26.88
CA ASP A 192 7.89 -17.08 26.36
C ASP A 192 8.19 -16.78 24.89
N VAL A 193 7.15 -16.42 24.14
CA VAL A 193 7.25 -16.01 22.72
C VAL A 193 6.81 -14.56 22.61
N VAL A 194 7.68 -13.71 22.06
CA VAL A 194 7.36 -12.29 21.82
C VAL A 194 7.43 -12.00 20.34
N PHE A 195 6.29 -11.56 19.78
CA PHE A 195 6.21 -11.03 18.44
C PHE A 195 6.37 -9.51 18.51
N LEU A 196 7.57 -9.02 18.23
CA LEU A 196 7.85 -7.59 18.11
C LEU A 196 7.62 -7.17 16.68
N HIS A 197 6.47 -6.56 16.42
CA HIS A 197 6.07 -6.11 15.08
C HIS A 197 6.34 -4.62 14.90
N VAL A 198 7.36 -4.28 14.14
CA VAL A 198 7.70 -2.91 13.81
C VAL A 198 7.05 -2.56 12.46
N CYS A 199 6.08 -1.62 12.49
CA CYS A 199 5.39 -1.18 11.29
C CYS A 199 6.30 -0.34 10.38
N SER A 200 6.16 -0.56 9.07
CA SER A 200 6.80 0.28 8.03
C SER A 200 8.34 0.40 8.12
N LEU A 201 9.00 -0.60 8.69
CA LEU A 201 10.46 -0.65 8.72
C LEU A 201 10.99 -1.43 7.50
N SER A 202 11.91 -0.84 6.73
CA SER A 202 12.58 -1.50 5.62
C SER A 202 14.10 -1.37 5.71
N TRP A 203 14.82 -2.31 5.06
CA TRP A 203 16.27 -2.22 4.94
C TRP A 203 16.71 -0.97 4.16
N ASP A 204 15.96 -0.62 3.10
CA ASP A 204 16.25 0.54 2.26
C ASP A 204 16.11 1.85 3.05
N ASP A 205 15.09 1.96 3.93
CA ASP A 205 14.93 3.13 4.79
C ASP A 205 16.06 3.23 5.82
N MET A 206 16.45 2.11 6.42
CA MET A 206 17.57 2.07 7.36
C MET A 206 18.91 2.45 6.69
N ASP A 207 19.13 1.96 5.47
CA ASP A 207 20.31 2.31 4.66
C ASP A 207 20.31 3.81 4.30
N TYR A 208 19.15 4.35 3.94
CA TYR A 208 19.00 5.76 3.59
C TYR A 208 19.33 6.72 4.73
N VAL A 209 18.96 6.38 5.97
CA VAL A 209 19.28 7.17 7.17
C VAL A 209 20.65 6.82 7.79
N GLY A 210 21.38 5.87 7.22
CA GLY A 210 22.70 5.44 7.71
C GLY A 210 22.68 4.51 8.91
N GLU A 211 21.51 3.93 9.24
CA GLU A 211 21.29 3.09 10.44
C GLU A 211 21.16 1.60 10.11
N SER A 212 21.86 1.12 9.09
CA SER A 212 21.84 -0.31 8.70
C SER A 212 22.39 -1.26 9.77
N ASN A 213 23.06 -0.73 10.80
CA ASN A 213 23.72 -1.47 11.88
C ASN A 213 23.21 -1.07 13.27
N VAL A 214 21.89 -0.99 13.44
CA VAL A 214 21.34 -0.72 14.78
C VAL A 214 21.75 -1.79 15.79
N THR A 215 22.12 -1.33 16.98
CA THR A 215 22.61 -2.18 18.07
C THR A 215 21.62 -3.29 18.44
N LEU A 216 20.31 -3.05 18.27
CA LEU A 216 19.27 -4.04 18.53
C LEU A 216 19.43 -5.28 17.64
N LEU A 217 19.74 -5.10 16.34
CA LEU A 217 19.87 -6.22 15.40
C LEU A 217 21.06 -7.14 15.76
N ASN A 218 22.08 -6.60 16.40
CA ASN A 218 23.25 -7.37 16.84
C ASN A 218 22.96 -8.31 18.03
N ARG A 219 21.77 -8.20 18.64
CA ARG A 219 21.31 -9.05 19.74
C ARG A 219 20.50 -10.25 19.28
N PHE A 220 20.11 -10.30 18.00
CA PHE A 220 19.39 -11.44 17.44
C PHE A 220 20.37 -12.53 16.98
N ASP A 221 20.03 -13.78 17.26
CA ASP A 221 20.80 -14.95 16.80
C ASP A 221 20.72 -15.11 15.28
N VAL A 222 19.60 -14.67 14.67
CA VAL A 222 19.36 -14.77 13.21
C VAL A 222 18.79 -13.47 12.68
N VAL A 223 19.41 -12.93 11.63
CA VAL A 223 18.95 -11.72 10.93
C VAL A 223 18.86 -12.00 9.44
N PHE A 224 17.66 -11.91 8.89
CA PHE A 224 17.41 -12.09 7.46
C PHE A 224 17.56 -10.76 6.71
N ARG A 225 18.70 -10.58 6.02
CA ARG A 225 18.99 -9.36 5.23
C ARG A 225 18.22 -9.28 3.89
N ARG A 226 17.73 -10.42 3.41
CA ARG A 226 16.93 -10.51 2.17
C ARG A 226 15.58 -11.13 2.47
N PHE A 227 14.78 -10.40 3.22
CA PHE A 227 13.46 -10.83 3.65
C PHE A 227 12.40 -9.88 3.08
N ASN A 228 11.39 -10.44 2.43
CA ASN A 228 10.21 -9.70 2.02
C ASN A 228 9.03 -10.11 2.90
N THR A 229 8.35 -9.13 3.45
CA THR A 229 7.06 -9.35 4.12
C THR A 229 6.00 -9.80 3.10
N ALA A 230 5.01 -10.53 3.56
CA ALA A 230 3.94 -11.04 2.70
C ALA A 230 2.98 -9.95 2.16
N ALA A 231 3.17 -8.69 2.56
CA ALA A 231 2.42 -7.54 2.10
C ALA A 231 3.29 -6.27 2.17
N SER A 232 2.97 -5.28 1.35
CA SER A 232 3.75 -4.04 1.21
C SER A 232 3.43 -2.97 2.27
N TYR A 233 2.47 -3.19 3.16
CA TYR A 233 2.13 -2.28 4.26
C TYR A 233 1.55 -3.02 5.47
N SER A 234 1.49 -2.34 6.63
CA SER A 234 1.32 -2.95 7.95
C SER A 234 0.02 -3.73 8.13
N GLY A 235 -1.13 -3.20 7.75
CA GLY A 235 -2.42 -3.86 7.97
C GLY A 235 -2.49 -5.29 7.40
N PRO A 236 -2.35 -5.49 6.07
CA PRO A 236 -2.34 -6.84 5.50
C PRO A 236 -1.13 -7.67 5.93
N GLY A 237 0.01 -7.04 6.28
CA GLY A 237 1.16 -7.74 6.85
C GLY A 237 0.80 -8.43 8.17
N VAL A 238 0.16 -7.69 9.06
CA VAL A 238 -0.34 -8.19 10.36
C VAL A 238 -1.38 -9.29 10.18
N LEU A 239 -2.36 -9.09 9.29
CA LEU A 239 -3.38 -10.11 9.02
C LEU A 239 -2.77 -11.42 8.53
N ARG A 240 -1.75 -11.36 7.66
CA ARG A 240 -1.05 -12.55 7.20
C ARG A 240 -0.26 -13.23 8.30
N LEU A 241 0.34 -12.48 9.23
CA LEU A 241 0.96 -13.03 10.43
C LEU A 241 -0.08 -13.74 11.30
N PHE A 242 -1.23 -13.11 11.56
CA PHE A 242 -2.28 -13.69 12.39
C PHE A 242 -2.91 -14.96 11.81
N HIS A 243 -2.91 -15.09 10.49
CA HIS A 243 -3.44 -16.27 9.79
C HIS A 243 -2.34 -17.26 9.36
N SER A 244 -1.13 -17.16 9.92
CA SER A 244 0.05 -17.92 9.47
C SER A 244 -0.02 -19.43 9.73
N ASN A 245 -0.96 -19.91 10.52
CA ASN A 245 -1.19 -21.36 10.71
C ASN A 245 -1.88 -22.01 9.50
N CYS A 246 -2.34 -21.23 8.54
CA CYS A 246 -2.91 -21.70 7.29
C CYS A 246 -2.14 -21.15 6.09
N GLY A 247 -2.37 -21.71 4.92
CA GLY A 247 -1.76 -21.22 3.68
C GLY A 247 -2.26 -19.83 3.30
N GLN A 248 -1.53 -19.20 2.40
CA GLN A 248 -1.74 -17.83 1.98
C GLN A 248 -3.08 -17.63 1.27
N LEU A 249 -3.79 -16.58 1.64
CA LEU A 249 -5.07 -16.19 1.04
C LEU A 249 -4.91 -15.07 0.00
N PRO A 250 -5.83 -15.00 -0.99
CA PRO A 250 -5.97 -13.81 -1.81
C PRO A 250 -6.17 -12.56 -0.96
N HIS A 251 -5.61 -11.42 -1.39
CA HIS A 251 -5.64 -10.18 -0.60
C HIS A 251 -7.06 -9.79 -0.12
N ARG A 252 -8.07 -9.93 -0.96
CA ARG A 252 -9.47 -9.60 -0.59
C ARG A 252 -9.99 -10.44 0.57
N LYS A 253 -9.56 -11.70 0.67
CA LYS A 253 -10.01 -12.63 1.72
C LYS A 253 -9.34 -12.43 3.06
N LEU A 254 -8.26 -11.63 3.14
CA LEU A 254 -7.58 -11.32 4.40
C LEU A 254 -8.45 -10.63 5.42
N TYR A 255 -9.44 -9.87 4.96
CA TYR A 255 -10.34 -9.07 5.79
C TYR A 255 -11.63 -9.80 6.15
N GLU A 256 -11.82 -11.01 5.63
CA GLU A 256 -12.92 -11.88 5.98
C GLU A 256 -12.59 -12.63 7.30
N VAL A 257 -13.60 -12.93 8.10
CA VAL A 257 -13.40 -13.68 9.33
C VAL A 257 -13.01 -15.11 9.00
N GLU A 258 -11.78 -15.47 9.31
CA GLU A 258 -11.26 -16.82 9.09
C GLU A 258 -11.65 -17.78 10.21
N ALA A 259 -11.63 -19.08 9.88
CA ALA A 259 -11.82 -20.14 10.87
C ALA A 259 -10.74 -20.03 11.96
N SER A 260 -11.16 -20.20 13.21
CA SER A 260 -10.28 -20.07 14.40
C SER A 260 -8.99 -20.91 14.35
N GLN A 261 -9.04 -22.03 13.63
CA GLN A 261 -7.88 -22.90 13.43
C GLN A 261 -6.71 -22.25 12.67
N CYS A 262 -6.96 -21.17 11.92
CA CYS A 262 -5.93 -20.43 11.20
C CYS A 262 -5.30 -19.31 12.04
N ASN A 263 -5.91 -18.94 13.16
CA ASN A 263 -5.41 -17.86 13.99
C ASN A 263 -4.19 -18.28 14.81
N LEU A 264 -3.08 -17.60 14.62
CA LEU A 264 -1.81 -17.85 15.28
C LEU A 264 -1.94 -17.89 16.80
N PHE A 265 -2.55 -16.85 17.39
CA PHE A 265 -2.65 -16.74 18.85
C PHE A 265 -3.67 -17.71 19.46
N ARG A 266 -4.70 -18.10 18.74
CA ARG A 266 -5.57 -19.21 19.20
C ARG A 266 -4.84 -20.55 19.21
N ASN A 267 -3.93 -20.76 18.26
CA ASN A 267 -3.09 -21.96 18.27
C ASN A 267 -2.08 -21.94 19.44
N PHE A 268 -1.54 -20.78 19.79
CA PHE A 268 -0.75 -20.63 21.01
C PHE A 268 -1.55 -20.92 22.26
N GLU A 269 -2.76 -20.37 22.38
CA GLU A 269 -3.66 -20.63 23.50
C GLU A 269 -4.00 -22.12 23.61
N ALA A 270 -4.35 -22.76 22.50
CA ALA A 270 -4.61 -24.21 22.44
C ALA A 270 -3.38 -25.05 22.79
N ALA A 271 -2.18 -24.57 22.49
CA ALA A 271 -0.92 -25.20 22.92
C ALA A 271 -0.60 -24.99 24.40
N GLY A 272 -1.33 -24.11 25.11
CA GLY A 272 -1.19 -23.90 26.55
C GLY A 272 -0.53 -22.58 26.96
N PHE A 273 -0.21 -21.68 26.00
CA PHE A 273 0.33 -20.36 26.31
C PHE A 273 -0.75 -19.43 26.88
N GLU A 274 -0.33 -18.49 27.73
CA GLU A 274 -1.10 -17.30 28.07
C GLU A 274 -0.88 -16.25 26.97
N VAL A 275 -1.93 -15.94 26.23
CA VAL A 275 -1.87 -15.02 25.08
C VAL A 275 -2.17 -13.60 25.51
N ARG A 276 -1.33 -12.65 25.09
CA ARG A 276 -1.43 -11.22 25.44
C ARG A 276 -1.16 -10.35 24.21
N GLY A 277 -1.76 -9.16 24.20
CA GLY A 277 -1.51 -8.14 23.17
C GLY A 277 -1.28 -6.78 23.80
N LEU A 278 -0.29 -6.05 23.31
CA LEU A 278 0.09 -4.71 23.74
C LEU A 278 0.47 -3.89 22.52
N LEU A 279 0.16 -2.61 22.49
CA LEU A 279 0.53 -1.69 21.42
C LEU A 279 1.15 -0.44 22.03
N ASN A 280 2.11 0.19 21.35
CA ASN A 280 2.65 1.49 21.78
C ASN A 280 1.81 2.68 21.33
N HIS A 281 0.66 2.44 20.69
CA HIS A 281 -0.31 3.45 20.22
C HIS A 281 -1.73 3.00 20.51
N ASP A 282 -2.72 3.85 20.26
CA ASP A 282 -4.13 3.51 20.51
C ASP A 282 -4.76 2.63 19.43
N GLY A 283 -4.11 2.49 18.26
CA GLY A 283 -4.59 1.69 17.14
C GLY A 283 -5.84 2.23 16.46
N HIS A 284 -6.17 3.50 16.68
CA HIS A 284 -7.37 4.11 16.09
C HIS A 284 -7.25 4.27 14.57
N PHE A 285 -6.05 4.61 14.08
CA PHE A 285 -5.81 4.79 12.66
C PHE A 285 -6.09 3.50 11.87
N ASP A 286 -6.80 3.65 10.75
CA ASP A 286 -7.22 2.56 9.85
C ASP A 286 -7.97 1.41 10.58
N GLN A 287 -8.59 1.70 11.74
CA GLN A 287 -9.28 0.72 12.59
C GLN A 287 -8.38 -0.46 12.98
N PHE A 288 -7.09 -0.19 13.18
CA PHE A 288 -6.07 -1.21 13.42
C PHE A 288 -6.39 -2.07 14.65
N THR A 289 -6.85 -1.44 15.75
CA THR A 289 -7.25 -2.16 16.96
C THR A 289 -8.39 -3.13 16.70
N ASP A 290 -9.41 -2.70 15.96
CA ASP A 290 -10.55 -3.56 15.59
C ASP A 290 -10.10 -4.73 14.71
N MET A 291 -9.19 -4.47 13.76
CA MET A 291 -8.63 -5.48 12.89
C MET A 291 -7.81 -6.50 13.68
N VAL A 292 -6.96 -6.05 14.60
CA VAL A 292 -6.17 -6.91 15.49
C VAL A 292 -7.08 -7.77 16.36
N GLN A 293 -8.09 -7.19 17.00
CA GLN A 293 -9.01 -7.94 17.87
C GLN A 293 -9.83 -8.98 17.12
N LYS A 294 -10.32 -8.66 15.93
CA LYS A 294 -11.12 -9.57 15.10
C LYS A 294 -10.33 -10.70 14.47
N SER A 295 -9.12 -10.41 14.04
CA SER A 295 -8.35 -11.29 13.14
C SER A 295 -7.21 -12.03 13.82
N SER A 296 -6.70 -11.54 14.96
CA SER A 296 -5.56 -12.17 15.64
C SER A 296 -5.89 -13.50 16.30
N GLY A 297 -7.17 -13.71 16.65
CA GLY A 297 -7.55 -14.79 17.56
C GLY A 297 -7.10 -14.55 18.99
N LEU A 298 -6.58 -13.35 19.31
CA LEU A 298 -6.25 -12.96 20.67
C LEU A 298 -7.46 -13.03 21.59
N GLY A 299 -8.69 -12.91 21.05
CA GLY A 299 -9.97 -13.07 21.80
C GLY A 299 -10.11 -12.11 22.97
N VAL A 300 -9.09 -11.28 23.19
CA VAL A 300 -8.83 -10.54 24.40
C VAL A 300 -8.66 -9.06 24.09
N LYS A 301 -9.10 -8.26 25.00
CA LYS A 301 -8.80 -6.86 25.08
C LYS A 301 -7.30 -6.64 25.12
N LEU A 302 -6.77 -5.77 24.26
CA LEU A 302 -5.39 -5.33 24.35
C LEU A 302 -5.10 -4.74 25.75
N ASP A 303 -3.92 -4.99 26.26
CA ASP A 303 -3.52 -4.46 27.55
C ASP A 303 -3.37 -2.93 27.51
N ASP A 304 -3.56 -2.28 28.65
CA ASP A 304 -3.43 -0.82 28.78
C ASP A 304 -1.96 -0.39 28.58
N ASN A 305 -1.75 0.65 27.81
CA ASN A 305 -0.44 1.20 27.46
C ASN A 305 -0.22 2.62 28.03
N ARG A 306 -1.24 3.25 28.60
CA ARG A 306 -1.24 4.66 29.03
C ARG A 306 -0.36 4.96 30.24
N PHE A 307 0.22 3.96 30.84
CA PHE A 307 1.17 4.13 31.95
C PHE A 307 2.59 4.51 31.48
N ALA A 308 2.89 4.28 30.21
CA ALA A 308 4.21 4.61 29.67
C ALA A 308 4.29 6.11 29.25
N PRO A 309 5.49 6.70 29.24
CA PRO A 309 5.69 8.05 28.73
C PRO A 309 5.32 8.18 27.26
N VAL A 310 4.77 9.33 26.89
CA VAL A 310 4.52 9.64 25.47
C VAL A 310 5.83 10.08 24.83
N MET A 311 6.28 9.36 23.81
CA MET A 311 7.47 9.67 23.04
C MET A 311 7.22 10.72 21.97
N MET A 312 6.12 10.57 21.24
CA MET A 312 5.71 11.46 20.15
C MET A 312 4.20 11.37 19.93
N HIS A 313 3.70 12.18 18.99
CA HIS A 313 2.32 12.11 18.54
C HIS A 313 2.28 11.68 17.07
N SER A 314 1.31 10.87 16.73
CA SER A 314 1.01 10.49 15.35
C SER A 314 0.45 11.70 14.58
N PHE A 315 0.32 11.55 13.25
CA PHE A 315 -0.24 12.58 12.36
C PHE A 315 -1.71 12.98 12.70
N ASP A 316 -2.45 12.12 13.39
CA ASP A 316 -3.81 12.37 13.90
C ASP A 316 -3.81 12.90 15.35
N ASN A 317 -2.63 13.26 15.86
CA ASN A 317 -2.38 13.75 17.21
C ASN A 317 -2.63 12.73 18.33
N THR A 318 -2.76 11.44 18.00
CA THR A 318 -2.81 10.38 19.02
C THR A 318 -1.43 10.10 19.60
N PRO A 319 -1.32 9.73 20.90
CA PRO A 319 -0.03 9.49 21.52
C PRO A 319 0.62 8.19 21.04
N ILE A 320 1.94 8.24 20.86
CA ILE A 320 2.81 7.08 20.67
C ILE A 320 3.70 6.99 21.91
N TYR A 321 3.64 5.87 22.60
CA TYR A 321 4.36 5.65 23.86
C TYR A 321 5.76 5.11 23.62
N GLU A 322 6.67 5.37 24.56
CA GLU A 322 8.05 4.84 24.52
C GLU A 322 8.06 3.31 24.67
N ASP A 323 8.64 2.60 23.71
CA ASP A 323 8.63 1.14 23.66
C ASP A 323 9.32 0.48 24.85
N PHE A 324 10.51 0.95 25.22
CA PHE A 324 11.29 0.30 26.29
C PHE A 324 10.62 0.44 27.67
N PRO A 325 10.21 1.63 28.13
CA PRO A 325 9.44 1.77 29.37
C PRO A 325 8.14 0.97 29.33
N LEU A 326 7.42 1.02 28.20
CA LEU A 326 6.15 0.32 28.03
C LEU A 326 6.33 -1.19 28.21
N LEU A 327 7.24 -1.81 27.47
CA LEU A 327 7.49 -3.25 27.56
C LEU A 327 8.04 -3.67 28.90
N SER A 328 9.02 -2.94 29.45
CA SER A 328 9.68 -3.31 30.72
C SER A 328 8.71 -3.20 31.90
N GLU A 329 7.91 -2.14 31.95
CA GLU A 329 6.93 -1.95 33.02
C GLU A 329 5.73 -2.90 32.88
N TRP A 330 5.26 -3.12 31.64
CA TRP A 330 4.25 -4.14 31.37
C TRP A 330 4.71 -5.50 31.88
N TRP A 331 5.96 -5.90 31.56
CA TRP A 331 6.52 -7.16 31.99
C TRP A 331 6.64 -7.26 33.53
N ALA A 332 7.10 -6.20 34.17
CA ALA A 332 7.22 -6.14 35.63
C ALA A 332 5.86 -6.23 36.37
N ARG A 333 4.80 -5.76 35.73
CA ARG A 333 3.43 -5.81 36.29
C ARG A 333 2.74 -7.15 36.09
N GLN A 334 3.30 -8.03 35.26
CA GLN A 334 2.67 -9.34 35.05
C GLN A 334 2.76 -10.20 36.31
N PRO A 335 1.65 -10.83 36.71
CA PRO A 335 1.68 -11.78 37.81
C PRO A 335 2.57 -12.98 37.45
N PRO A 336 3.17 -13.66 38.45
CA PRO A 336 3.82 -14.93 38.21
C PRO A 336 2.85 -15.89 37.51
N SER A 337 3.26 -16.42 36.36
CA SER A 337 2.45 -17.39 35.61
C SER A 337 3.16 -18.74 35.55
N VAL A 338 2.41 -19.80 35.74
CA VAL A 338 2.89 -21.17 35.55
C VAL A 338 2.97 -21.52 34.06
N ARG A 339 2.17 -20.79 33.23
CA ARG A 339 2.16 -20.97 31.77
C ARG A 339 3.06 -19.95 31.10
N PRO A 340 3.81 -20.37 30.07
CA PRO A 340 4.57 -19.41 29.26
C PRO A 340 3.61 -18.47 28.50
N ARG A 341 4.10 -17.31 28.11
CA ARG A 341 3.32 -16.26 27.44
C ARG A 341 3.61 -16.19 25.95
N ALA A 342 2.60 -15.85 25.19
CA ALA A 342 2.73 -15.44 23.80
C ALA A 342 2.24 -14.00 23.69
N LEU A 343 3.18 -13.04 23.56
CA LEU A 343 2.90 -11.61 23.47
C LEU A 343 2.95 -11.17 22.01
N TYR A 344 1.94 -10.44 21.56
CA TYR A 344 1.98 -9.58 20.37
C TYR A 344 2.20 -8.13 20.80
N TYR A 345 3.25 -7.50 20.24
CA TYR A 345 3.60 -6.10 20.48
C TYR A 345 3.87 -5.38 19.17
#